data_a3adfa4519fa4437c88f4a4f560671f6
#
_entry.id   a3adfa4519fa4437c88f4a4f560671f6
#
_cell.length_a   1.000
_cell.length_b   1.000
_cell.length_c   1.000
_cell.angle_alpha   90.00
_cell.angle_beta   90.00
_cell.angle_gamma   90.00
#
_symmetry.space_group_name_H-M   'P 1'
#
loop_
_entity.id
_entity.type
_entity.pdbx_description
1 polymer ?
#
loop_
_entity_poly.entity_id
_entity_poly.type
_entity_poly.pdbx_seq_one_letter_code
_entity_poly.pdbx_strand_id
1 'polypeptide(L)'
;AITATQSNTADAVLPSLSNRIASTEKLIIVGASTGGTEAIKDFLVQMPPDSPAILITQHMPEGFTKSFANRLNSLCKISVTEARGEERLLPGHAFIAPGHSHLLLKRSGANYITELNQGEPVSRHRPSVDVLFRSAANCAGKNAIGVIMTGMGRDGASGMLEMHKAGAYNFAQDEASCVVFGMPKEAIAAGGVNEVVPLKDIARSVLSKLS
;
A
#
# COMPACT_ATOMS: atom_id res chain seq x y z
N ALA A 1 -8.88 22.63 27.91
CA ALA A 1 -8.75 21.18 27.69
C ALA A 1 -8.70 20.93 26.19
N ILE A 2 -7.54 20.53 25.67
CA ILE A 2 -7.41 20.11 24.28
C ILE A 2 -8.03 18.73 24.22
N THR A 3 -9.25 18.64 23.68
CA THR A 3 -9.87 17.36 23.35
C THR A 3 -9.05 16.75 22.22
N ALA A 4 -8.31 15.70 22.50
CA ALA A 4 -7.64 14.93 21.47
C ALA A 4 -8.73 14.40 20.52
N THR A 5 -8.71 14.90 19.29
CA THR A 5 -9.64 14.44 18.25
C THR A 5 -9.37 12.97 18.02
N GLN A 6 -10.35 12.13 18.28
CA GLN A 6 -10.23 10.68 18.14
C GLN A 6 -9.95 10.37 16.67
N SER A 7 -8.87 9.62 16.40
CA SER A 7 -8.52 9.21 15.04
C SER A 7 -9.54 8.20 14.52
N ASN A 8 -10.05 8.42 13.29
CA ASN A 8 -10.93 7.47 12.64
C ASN A 8 -10.18 6.18 12.26
N THR A 9 -10.89 5.06 12.30
CA THR A 9 -10.44 3.80 11.71
C THR A 9 -10.92 3.68 10.26
N ALA A 10 -10.47 2.66 9.55
CA ALA A 10 -10.91 2.39 8.18
C ALA A 10 -12.43 2.17 8.07
N ASP A 11 -13.13 1.87 9.17
CA ASP A 11 -14.59 1.77 9.21
C ASP A 11 -15.27 3.06 8.71
N ALA A 12 -14.61 4.22 8.82
CA ALA A 12 -15.13 5.49 8.32
C ALA A 12 -15.25 5.53 6.79
N VAL A 13 -14.55 4.66 6.06
CA VAL A 13 -14.51 4.63 4.60
C VAL A 13 -15.12 3.36 4.02
N LEU A 14 -14.80 2.18 4.57
CA LEU A 14 -15.27 0.91 4.03
C LEU A 14 -15.42 -0.15 5.13
N PRO A 15 -16.39 -1.09 4.98
CA PRO A 15 -16.51 -2.21 5.92
C PRO A 15 -15.38 -3.21 5.73
N SER A 16 -15.13 -4.02 6.77
CA SER A 16 -14.32 -5.23 6.65
C SER A 16 -15.21 -6.36 6.14
N LEU A 17 -14.79 -7.04 5.09
CA LEU A 17 -15.56 -8.09 4.43
C LEU A 17 -14.82 -9.43 4.45
N SER A 18 -15.60 -10.52 4.49
CA SER A 18 -15.09 -11.88 4.30
C SER A 18 -15.70 -12.43 3.00
N ASN A 19 -14.99 -12.29 1.90
CA ASN A 19 -15.46 -12.68 0.58
C ASN A 19 -14.62 -13.78 -0.04
N ARG A 20 -15.25 -14.60 -0.89
CA ARG A 20 -14.51 -15.53 -1.74
C ARG A 20 -13.74 -14.76 -2.80
N ILE A 21 -12.47 -15.10 -2.95
CA ILE A 21 -11.58 -14.51 -3.95
C ILE A 21 -11.78 -15.25 -5.27
N ALA A 22 -12.20 -14.54 -6.31
CA ALA A 22 -12.50 -15.10 -7.63
C ALA A 22 -11.35 -14.96 -8.64
N SER A 23 -10.25 -14.27 -8.28
CA SER A 23 -9.09 -14.04 -9.14
C SER A 23 -7.88 -14.80 -8.62
N THR A 24 -6.96 -15.13 -9.53
CA THR A 24 -5.62 -15.67 -9.21
C THR A 24 -4.51 -14.66 -9.48
N GLU A 25 -4.85 -13.44 -9.91
CA GLU A 25 -3.88 -12.38 -10.16
C GLU A 25 -3.21 -11.93 -8.88
N LYS A 26 -1.89 -11.87 -8.88
CA LYS A 26 -1.10 -11.38 -7.75
C LYS A 26 -1.00 -9.85 -7.81
N LEU A 27 -0.98 -9.23 -6.63
CA LEU A 27 -0.91 -7.78 -6.46
C LEU A 27 0.08 -7.45 -5.35
N ILE A 28 0.74 -6.31 -5.48
CA ILE A 28 1.63 -5.77 -4.45
C ILE A 28 1.02 -4.48 -3.91
N ILE A 29 0.89 -4.38 -2.61
CA ILE A 29 0.21 -3.28 -1.92
C ILE A 29 1.19 -2.62 -0.97
N VAL A 30 1.48 -1.33 -1.16
CA VAL A 30 2.58 -0.63 -0.49
C VAL A 30 2.08 0.58 0.29
N GLY A 31 2.60 0.76 1.50
CA GLY A 31 2.34 1.94 2.32
C GLY A 31 3.63 2.52 2.90
N ALA A 32 3.73 3.85 2.93
CA ALA A 32 4.88 4.57 3.46
C ALA A 32 4.54 6.01 3.84
N SER A 33 5.45 6.67 4.56
CA SER A 33 5.35 8.08 4.93
C SER A 33 6.72 8.74 4.96
N THR A 34 7.18 9.24 6.09
CA THR A 34 8.48 9.93 6.23
C THR A 34 9.63 9.07 5.71
N GLY A 35 10.37 9.55 4.73
CA GLY A 35 11.44 8.81 4.03
C GLY A 35 10.92 7.87 2.95
N GLY A 36 9.61 7.78 2.78
CA GLY A 36 8.96 6.83 1.87
C GLY A 36 9.17 7.11 0.39
N THR A 37 9.34 8.36 -0.01
CA THR A 37 9.56 8.69 -1.43
C THR A 37 10.83 8.04 -1.97
N GLU A 38 11.92 8.07 -1.23
CA GLU A 38 13.17 7.41 -1.60
C GLU A 38 13.08 5.88 -1.44
N ALA A 39 12.42 5.40 -0.37
CA ALA A 39 12.24 3.96 -0.15
C ALA A 39 11.40 3.33 -1.27
N ILE A 40 10.30 3.97 -1.67
CA ILE A 40 9.45 3.52 -2.77
C ILE A 40 10.24 3.51 -4.08
N LYS A 41 11.03 4.56 -4.35
CA LYS A 41 11.87 4.62 -5.54
C LYS A 41 12.86 3.44 -5.57
N ASP A 42 13.58 3.21 -4.49
CA ASP A 42 14.55 2.11 -4.40
C ASP A 42 13.91 0.73 -4.63
N PHE A 43 12.68 0.56 -4.15
CA PHE A 43 11.90 -0.65 -4.38
C PHE A 43 11.45 -0.79 -5.84
N LEU A 44 10.83 0.25 -6.40
CA LEU A 44 10.22 0.18 -7.73
C LEU A 44 11.25 0.08 -8.87
N VAL A 45 12.42 0.69 -8.73
CA VAL A 45 13.46 0.62 -9.78
C VAL A 45 13.98 -0.80 -10.00
N GLN A 46 13.80 -1.68 -9.02
CA GLN A 46 14.21 -3.09 -9.10
C GLN A 46 13.14 -4.00 -9.72
N MET A 47 11.94 -3.49 -9.92
CA MET A 47 10.83 -4.31 -10.43
C MET A 47 10.98 -4.57 -11.93
N PRO A 48 10.80 -5.84 -12.39
CA PRO A 48 10.87 -6.17 -13.80
C PRO A 48 9.68 -5.61 -14.57
N PRO A 49 9.77 -5.48 -15.92
CA PRO A 49 8.70 -4.93 -16.73
C PRO A 49 7.35 -5.66 -16.65
N ASP A 50 7.37 -6.94 -16.27
CA ASP A 50 6.20 -7.79 -16.10
C ASP A 50 5.80 -7.99 -14.62
N SER A 51 6.29 -7.13 -13.74
CA SER A 51 5.92 -7.14 -12.32
C SER A 51 4.40 -7.19 -12.17
N PRO A 52 3.88 -7.91 -11.14
CA PRO A 52 2.47 -7.76 -10.76
C PRO A 52 2.11 -6.29 -10.55
N ALA A 53 0.84 -5.96 -10.75
CA ALA A 53 0.36 -4.60 -10.52
C ALA A 53 0.62 -4.17 -9.06
N ILE A 54 0.93 -2.89 -8.87
CA ILE A 54 1.31 -2.33 -7.58
C ILE A 54 0.40 -1.13 -7.26
N LEU A 55 -0.18 -1.12 -6.06
CA LEU A 55 -0.88 0.04 -5.50
C LEU A 55 -0.09 0.60 -4.34
N ILE A 56 0.07 1.93 -4.32
CA ILE A 56 0.94 2.61 -3.36
C ILE A 56 0.21 3.78 -2.72
N THR A 57 0.19 3.82 -1.38
CA THR A 57 -0.16 5.01 -0.61
C THR A 57 1.09 5.53 0.08
N GLN A 58 1.49 6.73 -0.31
CA GLN A 58 2.51 7.55 0.34
C GLN A 58 1.81 8.76 0.95
N HIS A 59 2.03 9.04 2.22
CA HIS A 59 1.49 10.25 2.82
C HIS A 59 2.14 11.47 2.17
N MET A 60 1.38 12.14 1.33
CA MET A 60 1.79 13.35 0.59
C MET A 60 0.58 14.25 0.38
N PRO A 61 0.77 15.58 0.43
CA PRO A 61 -0.29 16.52 0.11
C PRO A 61 -0.64 16.52 -1.37
N GLU A 62 -1.86 16.98 -1.68
CA GLU A 62 -2.31 17.24 -3.04
C GLU A 62 -1.32 18.14 -3.78
N GLY A 63 -1.12 17.90 -5.06
CA GLY A 63 -0.18 18.63 -5.90
C GLY A 63 1.22 18.03 -5.98
N PHE A 64 1.60 17.18 -5.01
CA PHE A 64 2.91 16.52 -5.00
C PHE A 64 2.87 15.08 -5.52
N THR A 65 1.73 14.42 -5.43
CA THR A 65 1.61 12.99 -5.81
C THR A 65 1.75 12.78 -7.32
N LYS A 66 1.29 13.71 -8.13
CA LYS A 66 1.45 13.63 -9.59
C LYS A 66 2.91 13.74 -10.02
N SER A 67 3.64 14.71 -9.49
CA SER A 67 5.07 14.89 -9.80
C SER A 67 5.89 13.71 -9.30
N PHE A 68 5.55 13.16 -8.14
CA PHE A 68 6.17 11.95 -7.61
C PHE A 68 5.98 10.76 -8.55
N ALA A 69 4.74 10.51 -8.99
CA ALA A 69 4.44 9.44 -9.95
C ALA A 69 5.19 9.62 -11.26
N ASN A 70 5.23 10.85 -11.80
CA ASN A 70 5.95 11.16 -13.03
C ASN A 70 7.45 10.91 -12.90
N ARG A 71 8.05 11.28 -11.76
CA ARG A 71 9.46 11.02 -11.50
C ARG A 71 9.74 9.51 -11.46
N LEU A 72 8.93 8.75 -10.74
CA LEU A 72 9.07 7.29 -10.68
C LEU A 72 8.92 6.66 -12.06
N ASN A 73 7.95 7.12 -12.83
CA ASN A 73 7.73 6.62 -14.19
C ASN A 73 8.97 6.78 -15.08
N SER A 74 9.70 7.88 -14.93
CA SER A 74 10.93 8.13 -15.70
C SER A 74 12.12 7.25 -15.25
N LEU A 75 12.08 6.71 -14.03
CA LEU A 75 13.18 5.95 -13.45
C LEU A 75 12.99 4.43 -13.50
N CYS A 76 11.75 3.97 -13.63
CA CYS A 76 11.39 2.56 -13.51
C CYS A 76 11.15 1.90 -14.85
N LYS A 77 11.30 0.58 -14.90
CA LYS A 77 10.96 -0.25 -16.07
C LYS A 77 9.44 -0.43 -16.21
N ILE A 78 8.72 -0.36 -15.10
CA ILE A 78 7.25 -0.38 -15.07
C ILE A 78 6.68 1.01 -15.30
N SER A 79 5.42 1.08 -15.73
CA SER A 79 4.68 2.34 -15.79
C SER A 79 4.21 2.75 -14.40
N VAL A 80 4.42 4.01 -14.04
CA VAL A 80 3.96 4.55 -12.76
C VAL A 80 3.12 5.79 -13.03
N THR A 81 1.87 5.80 -12.54
CA THR A 81 0.95 6.93 -12.71
C THR A 81 0.22 7.23 -11.39
N GLU A 82 -0.19 8.49 -11.24
CA GLU A 82 -1.14 8.86 -10.20
C GLU A 82 -2.51 8.25 -10.55
N ALA A 83 -3.15 7.56 -9.59
CA ALA A 83 -4.45 6.94 -9.82
C ALA A 83 -5.53 7.99 -10.07
N ARG A 84 -6.42 7.70 -11.01
CA ARG A 84 -7.60 8.52 -11.34
C ARG A 84 -8.91 7.86 -10.93
N GLY A 85 -8.86 6.57 -10.60
CA GLY A 85 -10.02 5.74 -10.32
C GLY A 85 -10.47 4.94 -11.54
N GLU A 86 -10.93 3.72 -11.28
CA GLU A 86 -11.46 2.78 -12.27
C GLU A 86 -10.43 2.26 -13.30
N GLU A 87 -9.15 2.47 -13.06
CA GLU A 87 -8.10 1.90 -13.91
C GLU A 87 -7.95 0.40 -13.63
N ARG A 88 -7.85 -0.38 -14.68
CA ARG A 88 -7.57 -1.81 -14.57
C ARG A 88 -6.12 -2.03 -14.12
N LEU A 89 -5.93 -2.94 -13.18
CA LEU A 89 -4.62 -3.32 -12.68
C LEU A 89 -4.03 -4.41 -13.59
N LEU A 90 -3.02 -4.02 -14.35
CA LEU A 90 -2.30 -4.90 -15.28
C LEU A 90 -0.86 -5.08 -14.83
N PRO A 91 -0.22 -6.24 -15.14
CA PRO A 91 1.21 -6.40 -14.91
C PRO A 91 2.03 -5.25 -15.51
N GLY A 92 3.06 -4.84 -14.81
CA GLY A 92 3.93 -3.75 -15.24
C GLY A 92 3.39 -2.35 -14.95
N HIS A 93 2.31 -2.22 -14.19
CA HIS A 93 1.71 -0.94 -13.84
C HIS A 93 1.66 -0.74 -12.34
N ALA A 94 2.08 0.45 -11.89
CA ALA A 94 1.96 0.91 -10.50
C ALA A 94 1.13 2.19 -10.44
N PHE A 95 0.29 2.31 -9.43
CA PHE A 95 -0.58 3.47 -9.20
C PHE A 95 -0.27 4.09 -7.84
N ILE A 96 -0.08 5.40 -7.84
CA ILE A 96 0.15 6.21 -6.64
C ILE A 96 -1.16 6.87 -6.23
N ALA A 97 -1.52 6.76 -4.95
CA ALA A 97 -2.68 7.45 -4.41
C ALA A 97 -2.55 8.96 -4.60
N PRO A 98 -3.55 9.64 -5.19
CA PRO A 98 -3.53 11.10 -5.26
C PRO A 98 -3.68 11.72 -3.87
N GLY A 99 -3.06 12.87 -3.64
CA GLY A 99 -3.05 13.53 -2.33
C GLY A 99 -4.40 14.03 -1.83
N HIS A 100 -5.43 13.98 -2.65
CA HIS A 100 -6.78 14.43 -2.28
C HIS A 100 -7.76 13.30 -1.93
N SER A 101 -7.37 12.03 -2.08
CA SER A 101 -8.29 10.89 -1.94
C SER A 101 -7.62 9.68 -1.32
N HIS A 102 -8.42 8.83 -0.69
CA HIS A 102 -8.01 7.45 -0.42
C HIS A 102 -7.95 6.67 -1.72
N LEU A 103 -6.97 5.78 -1.83
CA LEU A 103 -6.85 4.80 -2.90
C LEU A 103 -7.31 3.45 -2.37
N LEU A 104 -8.22 2.80 -3.09
CA LEU A 104 -8.74 1.48 -2.76
C LEU A 104 -8.54 0.53 -3.93
N LEU A 105 -8.36 -0.74 -3.60
CA LEU A 105 -8.50 -1.85 -4.51
C LEU A 105 -9.97 -2.24 -4.60
N LYS A 106 -10.49 -2.44 -5.81
CA LYS A 106 -11.85 -2.90 -6.05
C LYS A 106 -11.84 -4.04 -7.05
N ARG A 107 -12.77 -4.97 -6.89
CA ARG A 107 -13.02 -6.01 -7.90
C ARG A 107 -14.08 -5.56 -8.87
N SER A 108 -13.83 -5.84 -10.16
CA SER A 108 -14.80 -5.69 -11.24
C SER A 108 -14.85 -7.02 -12.00
N GLY A 109 -15.79 -7.89 -11.64
CA GLY A 109 -15.82 -9.27 -12.13
C GLY A 109 -14.58 -10.05 -11.66
N ALA A 110 -13.82 -10.62 -12.59
CA ALA A 110 -12.56 -11.32 -12.32
C ALA A 110 -11.35 -10.37 -12.29
N ASN A 111 -11.54 -9.09 -12.61
CA ASN A 111 -10.47 -8.11 -12.70
C ASN A 111 -10.37 -7.27 -11.43
N TYR A 112 -9.21 -6.65 -11.22
CA TYR A 112 -8.99 -5.64 -10.20
C TYR A 112 -8.89 -4.27 -10.84
N ILE A 113 -9.46 -3.28 -10.18
CA ILE A 113 -9.43 -1.87 -10.59
C ILE A 113 -9.10 -0.98 -9.40
N THR A 114 -8.64 0.25 -9.69
CA THR A 114 -8.49 1.29 -8.67
C THR A 114 -9.84 1.92 -8.37
N GLU A 115 -10.00 2.40 -7.14
CA GLU A 115 -11.11 3.24 -6.72
C GLU A 115 -10.57 4.40 -5.88
N LEU A 116 -11.13 5.58 -6.07
CA LEU A 116 -10.84 6.74 -5.23
C LEU A 116 -12.02 7.06 -4.34
N ASN A 117 -11.73 7.47 -3.10
CA ASN A 117 -12.74 7.81 -2.10
C ASN A 117 -12.33 9.07 -1.34
N GLN A 118 -13.21 10.07 -1.32
CA GLN A 118 -12.97 11.34 -0.62
C GLN A 118 -13.62 11.39 0.76
N GLY A 119 -13.84 10.25 1.38
CA GLY A 119 -14.32 10.15 2.75
C GLY A 119 -13.35 10.72 3.78
N GLU A 120 -13.73 10.63 5.04
CA GLU A 120 -12.96 11.17 6.15
C GLU A 120 -11.51 10.66 6.18
N PRO A 121 -10.56 11.46 6.70
CA PRO A 121 -9.24 10.96 7.02
C PRO A 121 -9.31 9.76 7.97
N VAL A 122 -8.45 8.77 7.74
CA VAL A 122 -8.32 7.56 8.56
C VAL A 122 -6.92 7.54 9.13
N SER A 123 -6.78 7.19 10.41
CA SER A 123 -5.49 7.27 11.11
C SER A 123 -4.81 8.63 10.92
N ARG A 124 -5.64 9.69 10.86
CA ARG A 124 -5.26 11.10 10.64
C ARG A 124 -4.74 11.43 9.24
N HIS A 125 -4.93 10.52 8.26
CA HIS A 125 -4.40 10.70 6.90
C HIS A 125 -5.46 10.44 5.83
N ARG A 126 -5.37 11.20 4.77
CA ARG A 126 -6.00 10.96 3.48
C ARG A 126 -5.04 11.41 2.37
N PRO A 127 -4.47 10.48 1.59
CA PRO A 127 -4.71 9.03 1.59
C PRO A 127 -4.20 8.34 2.86
N SER A 128 -4.90 7.26 3.25
CA SER A 128 -4.52 6.42 4.38
C SER A 128 -4.08 5.04 3.91
N VAL A 129 -3.00 4.53 4.51
CA VAL A 129 -2.50 3.18 4.27
C VAL A 129 -3.47 2.12 4.79
N ASP A 130 -4.11 2.35 5.94
CA ASP A 130 -5.12 1.44 6.48
C ASP A 130 -6.30 1.24 5.53
N VAL A 131 -6.74 2.28 4.82
CA VAL A 131 -7.82 2.18 3.83
C VAL A 131 -7.41 1.29 2.67
N LEU A 132 -6.23 1.54 2.11
CA LEU A 132 -5.71 0.73 1.00
C LEU A 132 -5.55 -0.73 1.43
N PHE A 133 -4.95 -0.98 2.57
CA PHE A 133 -4.69 -2.33 3.08
C PHE A 133 -6.00 -3.09 3.37
N ARG A 134 -7.00 -2.44 3.97
CA ARG A 134 -8.32 -3.06 4.18
C ARG A 134 -8.97 -3.42 2.85
N SER A 135 -8.92 -2.55 1.87
CA SER A 135 -9.47 -2.84 0.55
C SER A 135 -8.81 -4.05 -0.10
N ALA A 136 -7.49 -4.18 0.06
CA ALA A 136 -6.74 -5.35 -0.42
C ALA A 136 -7.12 -6.63 0.34
N ALA A 137 -7.29 -6.55 1.65
CA ALA A 137 -7.77 -7.66 2.46
C ALA A 137 -9.16 -8.14 1.97
N ASN A 138 -10.07 -7.19 1.72
CA ASN A 138 -11.42 -7.49 1.27
C ASN A 138 -11.46 -8.10 -0.13
N CYS A 139 -10.64 -7.63 -1.06
CA CYS A 139 -10.75 -7.96 -2.48
C CYS A 139 -9.76 -9.02 -2.96
N ALA A 140 -8.55 -9.04 -2.42
CA ALA A 140 -7.46 -9.86 -2.94
C ALA A 140 -7.02 -10.99 -2.00
N GLY A 141 -7.10 -10.79 -0.69
CA GLY A 141 -6.74 -11.81 0.30
C GLY A 141 -5.36 -12.40 0.03
N LYS A 142 -5.30 -13.71 -0.19
CA LYS A 142 -4.06 -14.45 -0.46
C LYS A 142 -3.33 -14.04 -1.75
N ASN A 143 -3.99 -13.31 -2.65
CA ASN A 143 -3.37 -12.82 -3.87
C ASN A 143 -2.55 -11.54 -3.65
N ALA A 144 -2.71 -10.89 -2.50
CA ALA A 144 -1.98 -9.68 -2.16
C ALA A 144 -0.69 -9.98 -1.40
N ILE A 145 0.33 -9.19 -1.71
CA ILE A 145 1.54 -9.08 -0.90
C ILE A 145 1.56 -7.66 -0.35
N GLY A 146 1.58 -7.52 0.97
CA GLY A 146 1.69 -6.23 1.63
C GLY A 146 3.14 -5.84 1.88
N VAL A 147 3.44 -4.55 1.72
CA VAL A 147 4.75 -3.99 2.04
C VAL A 147 4.55 -2.70 2.81
N ILE A 148 5.03 -2.62 4.03
CA ILE A 148 5.03 -1.40 4.82
C ILE A 148 6.46 -0.89 4.99
N MET A 149 6.66 0.37 4.61
CA MET A 149 7.97 0.99 4.58
C MET A 149 8.06 2.12 5.61
N THR A 150 9.24 2.73 5.67
CA THR A 150 9.55 3.85 6.57
C THR A 150 8.40 4.87 6.67
N GLY A 151 8.14 5.35 7.86
CA GLY A 151 7.10 6.33 8.13
C GLY A 151 6.85 6.54 9.61
N MET A 152 6.39 7.73 9.96
CA MET A 152 6.00 8.08 11.31
C MET A 152 4.56 7.65 11.57
N GLY A 153 4.27 7.21 12.80
CA GLY A 153 2.93 6.86 13.24
C GLY A 153 2.61 5.38 13.06
N ARG A 154 1.33 5.08 12.94
CA ARG A 154 0.82 3.70 12.98
C ARG A 154 -0.18 3.39 11.86
N ASP A 155 -0.38 4.31 10.92
CA ASP A 155 -1.22 4.04 9.77
C ASP A 155 -0.70 2.81 9.01
N GLY A 156 -1.58 1.89 8.71
CA GLY A 156 -1.24 0.64 8.04
C GLY A 156 -1.10 -0.57 8.96
N ALA A 157 -0.90 -0.39 10.28
CA ALA A 157 -0.73 -1.51 11.19
C ALA A 157 -2.01 -2.38 11.28
N SER A 158 -3.16 -1.74 11.46
CA SER A 158 -4.45 -2.44 11.51
C SER A 158 -4.81 -3.09 10.17
N GLY A 159 -4.62 -2.35 9.08
CA GLY A 159 -4.92 -2.85 7.73
C GLY A 159 -4.01 -4.01 7.32
N MET A 160 -2.73 -3.97 7.68
CA MET A 160 -1.79 -5.06 7.42
C MET A 160 -2.16 -6.32 8.18
N LEU A 161 -2.61 -6.19 9.43
CA LEU A 161 -3.12 -7.32 10.20
C LEU A 161 -4.36 -7.94 9.51
N GLU A 162 -5.26 -7.12 8.99
CA GLU A 162 -6.42 -7.59 8.24
C GLU A 162 -5.99 -8.35 6.97
N MET A 163 -5.02 -7.83 6.24
CA MET A 163 -4.43 -8.51 5.07
C MET A 163 -3.85 -9.87 5.46
N HIS A 164 -3.11 -9.92 6.56
CA HIS A 164 -2.53 -11.17 7.07
C HIS A 164 -3.62 -12.20 7.39
N LYS A 165 -4.66 -11.79 8.11
CA LYS A 165 -5.81 -12.65 8.43
C LYS A 165 -6.55 -13.13 7.19
N ALA A 166 -6.55 -12.34 6.12
CA ALA A 166 -7.15 -12.69 4.84
C ALA A 166 -6.24 -13.58 3.97
N GLY A 167 -5.05 -13.92 4.43
CA GLY A 167 -4.12 -14.83 3.76
C GLY A 167 -2.99 -14.17 2.98
N ALA A 168 -2.87 -12.85 3.02
CA ALA A 168 -1.76 -12.13 2.40
C ALA A 168 -0.43 -12.42 3.10
N TYR A 169 0.65 -12.36 2.33
CA TYR A 169 2.01 -12.43 2.86
C TYR A 169 2.61 -11.02 2.92
N ASN A 170 3.03 -10.59 4.09
CA ASN A 170 3.39 -9.19 4.34
C ASN A 170 4.84 -9.00 4.75
N PHE A 171 5.46 -7.95 4.21
CA PHE A 171 6.83 -7.52 4.51
C PHE A 171 6.83 -6.16 5.20
N ALA A 172 7.76 -5.99 6.12
CA ALA A 172 8.06 -4.69 6.72
C ALA A 172 9.53 -4.34 6.50
N GLN A 173 9.79 -3.07 6.21
CA GLN A 173 11.14 -2.54 6.16
C GLN A 173 11.77 -2.60 7.55
N ASP A 174 13.04 -3.03 7.63
CA ASP A 174 13.74 -3.14 8.91
C ASP A 174 14.12 -1.76 9.49
N GLU A 175 14.42 -1.75 10.78
CA GLU A 175 14.76 -0.52 11.49
C GLU A 175 16.01 0.15 10.92
N ALA A 176 17.05 -0.63 10.62
CA ALA A 176 18.34 -0.09 10.19
C ALA A 176 18.26 0.69 8.87
N SER A 177 17.36 0.32 7.95
CA SER A 177 17.18 0.99 6.67
C SER A 177 16.07 2.03 6.66
N CYS A 178 15.27 2.15 7.72
CA CYS A 178 14.23 3.17 7.84
C CYS A 178 14.80 4.54 8.19
N VAL A 179 14.23 5.60 7.60
CA VAL A 179 14.41 6.96 8.10
C VAL A 179 13.70 7.14 9.44
N VAL A 180 12.45 6.65 9.51
CA VAL A 180 11.66 6.59 10.74
C VAL A 180 11.04 5.20 10.84
N PHE A 181 11.43 4.44 11.86
CA PHE A 181 10.89 3.11 12.15
C PHE A 181 9.64 3.20 13.02
N GLY A 182 8.58 3.82 12.47
CA GLY A 182 7.28 3.98 13.15
C GLY A 182 6.23 3.06 12.58
N MET A 183 5.82 3.27 11.35
CA MET A 183 4.79 2.46 10.69
C MET A 183 5.18 0.97 10.60
N PRO A 184 6.39 0.61 10.18
CA PRO A 184 6.81 -0.79 10.22
C PRO A 184 6.81 -1.38 11.62
N LYS A 185 7.30 -0.65 12.62
CA LYS A 185 7.33 -1.10 14.02
C LYS A 185 5.92 -1.42 14.53
N GLU A 186 4.96 -0.55 14.29
CA GLU A 186 3.57 -0.75 14.73
C GLU A 186 2.91 -1.92 14.00
N ALA A 187 3.19 -2.11 12.72
CA ALA A 187 2.69 -3.26 11.95
C ALA A 187 3.25 -4.59 12.47
N ILE A 188 4.54 -4.62 12.82
CA ILE A 188 5.19 -5.78 13.43
C ILE A 188 4.54 -6.08 14.79
N ALA A 189 4.37 -5.07 15.63
CA ALA A 189 3.77 -5.21 16.95
C ALA A 189 2.32 -5.71 16.90
N ALA A 190 1.56 -5.30 15.89
CA ALA A 190 0.19 -5.74 15.67
C ALA A 190 0.07 -7.20 15.19
N GLY A 191 1.16 -7.81 14.74
CA GLY A 191 1.19 -9.22 14.30
C GLY A 191 0.84 -9.45 12.83
N GLY A 192 0.79 -8.40 12.01
CA GLY A 192 0.45 -8.51 10.59
C GLY A 192 1.62 -8.78 9.65
N VAL A 193 2.85 -8.80 10.14
CA VAL A 193 4.07 -8.91 9.31
C VAL A 193 4.61 -10.34 9.32
N ASN A 194 4.91 -10.87 8.14
CA ASN A 194 5.52 -12.20 7.97
C ASN A 194 7.05 -12.13 7.97
N GLU A 195 7.64 -11.13 7.30
CA GLU A 195 9.08 -10.95 7.22
C GLU A 195 9.48 -9.49 7.39
N VAL A 196 10.56 -9.28 8.13
CA VAL A 196 11.21 -7.98 8.28
C VAL A 196 12.49 -8.00 7.45
N VAL A 197 12.63 -7.06 6.50
CA VAL A 197 13.67 -7.11 5.45
C VAL A 197 14.33 -5.74 5.29
N PRO A 198 15.65 -5.69 5.06
CA PRO A 198 16.30 -4.44 4.65
C PRO A 198 15.72 -3.91 3.35
N LEU A 199 15.64 -2.59 3.21
CA LEU A 199 15.09 -1.93 2.02
C LEU A 199 15.67 -2.49 0.71
N LYS A 200 16.99 -2.68 0.65
CA LYS A 200 17.68 -3.22 -0.53
C LYS A 200 17.23 -4.61 -0.96
N ASP A 201 16.62 -5.37 -0.05
CA ASP A 201 16.23 -6.76 -0.28
C ASP A 201 14.71 -6.94 -0.45
N ILE A 202 13.91 -5.91 -0.23
CA ILE A 202 12.44 -6.01 -0.28
C ILE A 202 11.96 -6.48 -1.65
N ALA A 203 12.43 -5.85 -2.73
CA ALA A 203 11.99 -6.23 -4.08
C ALA A 203 12.27 -7.70 -4.39
N ARG A 204 13.48 -8.17 -4.12
CA ARG A 204 13.87 -9.57 -4.31
C ARG A 204 13.02 -10.52 -3.48
N SER A 205 12.79 -10.17 -2.21
CA SER A 205 11.99 -10.98 -1.28
C SER A 205 10.53 -11.07 -1.73
N VAL A 206 9.95 -9.95 -2.16
CA VAL A 206 8.59 -9.90 -2.70
C VAL A 206 8.49 -10.77 -3.96
N LEU A 207 9.40 -10.60 -4.91
CA LEU A 207 9.41 -11.35 -6.17
C LEU A 207 9.55 -12.87 -5.93
N SER A 208 10.31 -13.29 -4.92
CA SER A 208 10.48 -14.70 -4.58
C SER A 208 9.18 -15.36 -4.09
N LYS A 209 8.24 -14.58 -3.54
CA LYS A 209 6.94 -15.07 -3.06
C LYS A 209 5.89 -15.16 -4.17
N LEU A 210 6.16 -14.60 -5.33
CA LEU A 210 5.25 -14.61 -6.48
C LEU A 210 5.43 -15.82 -7.41
N SER A 211 6.54 -16.50 -7.24
CA SER A 211 6.86 -17.70 -8.02
C SER A 211 6.34 -18.98 -7.37
#